data_e8d9874e5114c8b4c1a24cd8d037acd0
#
_entry.id   e8d9874e5114c8b4c1a24cd8d037acd0
#
_cell.length_a   1.000
_cell.length_b   1.000
_cell.length_c   1.000
_cell.angle_alpha   90.00
_cell.angle_beta   90.00
_cell.angle_gamma   90.00
#
_symmetry.space_group_name_H-M   'P 1'
#
loop_
_entity.id
_entity.type
_entity.pdbx_description
1 polymer ?
#
loop_
_entity_poly.entity_id
_entity_poly.type
_entity_poly.pdbx_seq_one_letter_code
_entity_poly.pdbx_strand_id
1 'polypeptide(L)'
;MALPMVLYDHYGSLQQGELTGRIVILTHGLCMNHLSWSNSRYGGIGERLLAQRDNNTMLYLNYNTGRRISANGRSFANVLEDLVQRNPRITSIDLIGHSMGGLVSRSALFYGKQNLYQWVHMVENLVCIGSPHHGAALERFGFILQDKLGAFPFISLIGQLINIRSNGIL
;
A
#
# COMPACT_ATOMS: atom_id res chain seq x y z
N MET A 1 9.32 -13.36 -13.88
CA MET A 1 8.12 -12.55 -14.21
C MET A 1 7.77 -11.71 -13.00
N ALA A 2 7.63 -10.39 -13.12
CA ALA A 2 7.28 -9.55 -11.99
C ALA A 2 5.81 -9.78 -11.61
N LEU A 3 5.51 -9.92 -10.31
CA LEU A 3 4.15 -10.03 -9.82
C LEU A 3 3.38 -8.75 -10.18
N PRO A 4 2.20 -8.85 -10.82
CA PRO A 4 1.37 -7.70 -11.11
C PRO A 4 0.86 -7.07 -9.81
N MET A 5 0.64 -5.75 -9.83
CA MET A 5 -0.05 -5.06 -8.75
C MET A 5 -1.55 -5.24 -8.93
N VAL A 6 -2.22 -5.80 -7.94
CA VAL A 6 -3.64 -6.16 -8.02
C VAL A 6 -4.36 -5.87 -6.69
N LEU A 7 -5.66 -5.65 -6.77
CA LEU A 7 -6.55 -5.51 -5.63
C LEU A 7 -7.36 -6.80 -5.43
N TYR A 8 -7.42 -7.24 -4.19
CA TYR A 8 -8.25 -8.36 -3.74
C TYR A 8 -9.40 -7.85 -2.88
N ASP A 9 -10.53 -8.52 -2.93
CA ASP A 9 -11.62 -8.31 -1.98
C ASP A 9 -11.32 -8.99 -0.63
N HIS A 10 -12.24 -8.85 0.32
CA HIS A 10 -12.09 -9.45 1.64
C HIS A 10 -12.24 -10.99 1.66
N TYR A 11 -12.73 -11.59 0.57
CA TYR A 11 -12.77 -13.04 0.38
C TYR A 11 -11.48 -13.59 -0.22
N GLY A 12 -10.51 -12.73 -0.56
CA GLY A 12 -9.26 -13.11 -1.21
C GLY A 12 -9.40 -13.36 -2.71
N SER A 13 -10.49 -12.91 -3.32
CA SER A 13 -10.70 -12.96 -4.77
C SER A 13 -10.22 -11.66 -5.43
N LEU A 14 -9.75 -11.76 -6.67
CA LEU A 14 -9.42 -10.56 -7.45
C LEU A 14 -10.66 -9.67 -7.59
N GLN A 15 -10.49 -8.38 -7.31
CA GLN A 15 -11.57 -7.42 -7.46
C GLN A 15 -11.97 -7.27 -8.92
N GLN A 16 -13.19 -7.70 -9.24
CA GLN A 16 -13.79 -7.65 -10.58
C GLN A 16 -15.20 -7.07 -10.59
N GLY A 17 -15.86 -7.03 -9.42
CA GLY A 17 -17.22 -6.52 -9.27
C GLY A 17 -17.29 -5.00 -9.32
N GLU A 18 -18.52 -4.49 -9.51
CA GLU A 18 -18.78 -3.05 -9.43
C GLU A 18 -18.66 -2.57 -7.98
N LEU A 19 -17.98 -1.43 -7.80
CA LEU A 19 -17.74 -0.81 -6.51
C LEU A 19 -18.57 0.47 -6.37
N THR A 20 -19.09 0.68 -5.17
CA THR A 20 -19.89 1.87 -4.84
C THR A 20 -19.57 2.39 -3.45
N GLY A 21 -19.81 3.67 -3.22
CA GLY A 21 -19.66 4.27 -1.89
C GLY A 21 -18.20 4.42 -1.47
N ARG A 22 -17.93 4.23 -0.19
CA ARG A 22 -16.60 4.39 0.42
C ARG A 22 -15.77 3.13 0.25
N ILE A 23 -14.54 3.29 -0.22
CA ILE A 23 -13.57 2.23 -0.39
C ILE A 23 -12.42 2.40 0.61
N VAL A 24 -12.06 1.34 1.30
CA VAL A 24 -10.89 1.31 2.18
C VAL A 24 -9.85 0.38 1.59
N ILE A 25 -8.65 0.87 1.32
CA ILE A 25 -7.59 0.08 0.69
C ILE A 25 -6.45 -0.14 1.69
N LEU A 26 -6.16 -1.41 1.96
CA LEU A 26 -5.12 -1.87 2.86
C LEU A 26 -3.86 -2.24 2.08
N THR A 27 -2.74 -1.58 2.40
CA THR A 27 -1.44 -1.78 1.73
C THR A 27 -0.45 -2.40 2.70
N HIS A 28 -0.02 -3.64 2.42
CA HIS A 28 0.87 -4.42 3.29
C HIS A 28 2.31 -3.91 3.33
N GLY A 29 3.09 -4.40 4.29
CA GLY A 29 4.50 -4.08 4.47
C GLY A 29 5.45 -4.92 3.62
N LEU A 30 6.75 -4.69 3.82
CA LEU A 30 7.84 -5.42 3.17
C LEU A 30 7.78 -6.92 3.51
N CYS A 31 8.03 -7.78 2.52
CA CYS A 31 7.96 -9.25 2.64
C CYS A 31 6.60 -9.81 3.11
N MET A 32 5.54 -9.03 2.96
CA MET A 32 4.17 -9.41 3.25
C MET A 32 3.35 -9.51 1.96
N ASN A 33 2.11 -9.91 2.09
CA ASN A 33 1.11 -9.92 1.01
C ASN A 33 -0.28 -9.50 1.53
N HIS A 34 -1.28 -9.49 0.67
CA HIS A 34 -2.64 -9.11 1.03
C HIS A 34 -3.25 -9.95 2.17
N LEU A 35 -2.88 -11.24 2.31
CA LEU A 35 -3.38 -12.12 3.38
C LEU A 35 -2.86 -11.75 4.77
N SER A 36 -1.82 -10.94 4.85
CA SER A 36 -1.25 -10.51 6.14
C SER A 36 -2.22 -9.67 6.98
N TRP A 37 -3.26 -9.14 6.36
CA TRP A 37 -4.29 -8.35 7.03
C TRP A 37 -5.37 -9.19 7.70
N SER A 38 -5.58 -10.43 7.23
CA SER A 38 -6.58 -11.37 7.76
C SER A 38 -6.04 -12.29 8.85
N ASN A 39 -4.71 -12.40 8.98
CA ASN A 39 -4.08 -13.42 9.80
C ASN A 39 -3.64 -12.87 11.17
N SER A 40 -4.57 -12.56 12.04
CA SER A 40 -4.24 -12.23 13.43
C SER A 40 -5.03 -13.08 14.42
N ARG A 41 -4.41 -13.42 15.56
CA ARG A 41 -5.06 -14.12 16.71
C ARG A 41 -6.29 -13.37 17.24
N TYR A 42 -6.51 -12.14 16.84
CA TYR A 42 -7.55 -11.23 17.37
C TYR A 42 -8.53 -10.74 16.31
N GLY A 43 -8.63 -11.41 15.17
CA GLY A 43 -9.34 -10.92 14.01
C GLY A 43 -8.51 -9.89 13.23
N GLY A 44 -8.52 -9.93 11.91
CA GLY A 44 -7.75 -9.00 11.07
C GLY A 44 -8.22 -7.57 11.27
N ILE A 45 -7.31 -6.61 11.09
CA ILE A 45 -7.65 -5.16 11.13
C ILE A 45 -8.77 -4.88 10.10
N GLY A 46 -8.71 -5.52 8.93
CA GLY A 46 -9.74 -5.41 7.90
C GLY A 46 -11.11 -5.84 8.39
N GLU A 47 -11.22 -6.99 9.04
CA GLU A 47 -12.47 -7.52 9.59
C GLU A 47 -13.06 -6.62 10.68
N ARG A 48 -12.21 -6.05 11.53
CA ARG A 48 -12.65 -5.09 12.57
C ARG A 48 -13.14 -3.77 11.99
N LEU A 49 -12.50 -3.28 10.94
CA LEU A 49 -12.93 -2.06 10.25
C LEU A 49 -14.25 -2.28 9.50
N LEU A 50 -14.45 -3.47 8.91
CA LEU A 50 -15.72 -3.86 8.30
C LEU A 50 -16.86 -3.91 9.33
N ALA A 51 -16.60 -4.47 10.51
CA ALA A 51 -17.59 -4.62 11.56
C ALA A 51 -18.05 -3.28 12.19
N GLN A 52 -17.27 -2.20 12.01
CA GLN A 52 -17.54 -0.90 12.64
C GLN A 52 -18.36 0.06 11.78
N ARG A 53 -18.51 -0.18 10.48
CA ARG A 53 -19.23 0.71 9.57
C ARG A 53 -19.94 -0.08 8.48
N ASP A 54 -21.26 -0.02 8.47
CA ASP A 54 -22.07 -0.50 7.37
C ASP A 54 -21.72 0.25 6.07
N ASN A 55 -21.57 -0.49 4.97
CA ASN A 55 -21.32 0.02 3.61
C ASN A 55 -19.88 0.42 3.24
N ASN A 56 -18.85 -0.03 3.93
CA ASN A 56 -17.46 0.12 3.43
C ASN A 56 -17.05 -1.10 2.61
N THR A 57 -16.50 -0.88 1.42
CA THR A 57 -15.83 -1.95 0.68
C THR A 57 -14.34 -1.96 1.03
N MET A 58 -13.87 -3.12 1.51
CA MET A 58 -12.46 -3.33 1.84
C MET A 58 -11.74 -3.96 0.66
N LEU A 59 -10.62 -3.35 0.26
CA LEU A 59 -9.73 -3.88 -0.76
C LEU A 59 -8.32 -4.05 -0.19
N TYR A 60 -7.63 -5.07 -0.66
CA TYR A 60 -6.28 -5.42 -0.21
C TYR A 60 -5.32 -5.36 -1.39
N LEU A 61 -4.40 -4.41 -1.34
CA LEU A 61 -3.39 -4.27 -2.37
C LEU A 61 -2.35 -5.39 -2.23
N ASN A 62 -2.10 -6.11 -3.32
CA ASN A 62 -0.96 -7.01 -3.43
C ASN A 62 0.03 -6.45 -4.46
N TYR A 63 1.31 -6.35 -4.08
CA TYR A 63 2.34 -5.75 -4.92
C TYR A 63 3.71 -6.36 -4.64
N ASN A 64 4.62 -6.21 -5.58
CA ASN A 64 6.00 -6.69 -5.42
C ASN A 64 6.80 -5.76 -4.53
N THR A 65 7.04 -6.20 -3.29
CA THR A 65 7.80 -5.44 -2.29
C THR A 65 9.30 -5.31 -2.61
N GLY A 66 9.83 -6.08 -3.56
CA GLY A 66 11.19 -5.98 -4.04
C GLY A 66 11.43 -4.80 -5.02
N ARG A 67 10.38 -4.13 -5.47
CA ARG A 67 10.51 -2.94 -6.33
C ARG A 67 10.69 -1.67 -5.50
N ARG A 68 11.30 -0.64 -6.12
CA ARG A 68 11.43 0.69 -5.50
C ARG A 68 10.07 1.24 -5.07
N ILE A 69 10.01 1.94 -3.94
CA ILE A 69 8.79 2.58 -3.43
C ILE A 69 8.19 3.52 -4.49
N SER A 70 9.03 4.31 -5.18
CA SER A 70 8.58 5.21 -6.25
C SER A 70 7.95 4.48 -7.43
N ALA A 71 8.50 3.34 -7.83
CA ALA A 71 7.94 2.52 -8.91
C ALA A 71 6.61 1.87 -8.50
N ASN A 72 6.52 1.36 -7.26
CA ASN A 72 5.27 0.86 -6.70
C ASN A 72 4.24 1.98 -6.54
N GLY A 73 4.65 3.17 -6.10
CA GLY A 73 3.77 4.32 -5.97
C GLY A 73 3.15 4.75 -7.30
N ARG A 74 3.94 4.83 -8.37
CA ARG A 74 3.41 5.11 -9.73
C ARG A 74 2.43 4.04 -10.19
N SER A 75 2.78 2.77 -10.01
CA SER A 75 1.88 1.67 -10.38
C SER A 75 0.58 1.73 -9.59
N PHE A 76 0.66 2.03 -8.29
CA PHE A 76 -0.52 2.15 -7.43
C PHE A 76 -1.39 3.35 -7.81
N ALA A 77 -0.78 4.49 -8.14
CA ALA A 77 -1.52 5.65 -8.63
C ALA A 77 -2.33 5.32 -9.89
N ASN A 78 -1.75 4.57 -10.83
CA ASN A 78 -2.45 4.13 -12.04
C ASN A 78 -3.58 3.14 -11.71
N VAL A 79 -3.34 2.17 -10.82
CA VAL A 79 -4.38 1.22 -10.38
C VAL A 79 -5.57 1.93 -9.75
N LEU A 80 -5.34 2.97 -8.96
CA LEU A 80 -6.40 3.76 -8.34
C LEU A 80 -7.17 4.59 -9.38
N GLU A 81 -6.48 5.16 -10.37
CA GLU A 81 -7.16 5.91 -11.44
C GLU A 81 -8.04 4.98 -12.27
N ASP A 82 -7.52 3.84 -12.70
CA ASP A 82 -8.29 2.83 -13.41
C ASP A 82 -9.49 2.33 -12.59
N LEU A 83 -9.33 2.22 -11.27
CA LEU A 83 -10.38 1.78 -10.37
C LEU A 83 -11.56 2.77 -10.37
N VAL A 84 -11.28 4.06 -10.15
CA VAL A 84 -12.35 5.08 -10.08
C VAL A 84 -12.99 5.33 -11.44
N GLN A 85 -12.23 5.28 -12.53
CA GLN A 85 -12.78 5.42 -13.87
C GLN A 85 -13.76 4.29 -14.22
N ARG A 86 -13.46 3.06 -13.80
CA ARG A 86 -14.36 1.91 -14.01
C ARG A 86 -15.52 1.86 -13.03
N ASN A 87 -15.43 2.58 -11.91
CA ASN A 87 -16.43 2.56 -10.85
C ASN A 87 -16.86 4.00 -10.44
N PRO A 88 -17.62 4.68 -11.28
CA PRO A 88 -17.98 6.09 -11.06
C PRO A 88 -18.89 6.33 -9.84
N ARG A 89 -19.39 5.25 -9.21
CA ARG A 89 -20.18 5.32 -7.99
C ARG A 89 -19.34 5.24 -6.71
N ILE A 90 -18.02 5.17 -6.80
CA ILE A 90 -17.12 5.36 -5.64
C ILE A 90 -17.24 6.82 -5.22
N THR A 91 -17.46 7.05 -3.93
CA THR A 91 -17.63 8.42 -3.37
C THR A 91 -16.41 8.90 -2.60
N SER A 92 -15.69 7.99 -1.95
CA SER A 92 -14.47 8.33 -1.19
C SER A 92 -13.54 7.13 -1.04
N ILE A 93 -12.27 7.43 -0.75
CA ILE A 93 -11.20 6.44 -0.61
C ILE A 93 -10.43 6.71 0.68
N ASP A 94 -10.25 5.67 1.50
CA ASP A 94 -9.27 5.65 2.59
C ASP A 94 -8.10 4.75 2.23
N LEU A 95 -6.89 5.21 2.47
CA LEU A 95 -5.67 4.45 2.29
C LEU A 95 -5.08 4.12 3.67
N ILE A 96 -4.89 2.84 3.96
CA ILE A 96 -4.26 2.37 5.21
C ILE A 96 -3.03 1.56 4.84
N GLY A 97 -1.86 2.08 5.17
CA GLY A 97 -0.58 1.44 4.86
C GLY A 97 0.18 1.02 6.10
N HIS A 98 0.58 -0.25 6.16
CA HIS A 98 1.46 -0.76 7.21
C HIS A 98 2.92 -0.73 6.75
N SER A 99 3.82 -0.18 7.59
CA SER A 99 5.26 -0.18 7.31
C SER A 99 5.59 0.43 5.93
N MET A 100 6.25 -0.32 5.02
CA MET A 100 6.53 0.10 3.64
C MET A 100 5.24 0.47 2.87
N GLY A 101 4.11 -0.15 3.18
CA GLY A 101 2.82 0.14 2.54
C GLY A 101 2.38 1.59 2.69
N GLY A 102 2.64 2.23 3.84
CA GLY A 102 2.37 3.65 4.03
C GLY A 102 3.26 4.55 3.16
N LEU A 103 4.52 4.15 2.93
CA LEU A 103 5.41 4.86 2.01
C LEU A 103 4.94 4.74 0.55
N VAL A 104 4.50 3.54 0.16
CA VAL A 104 3.93 3.28 -1.18
C VAL A 104 2.67 4.10 -1.39
N SER A 105 1.76 4.15 -0.41
CA SER A 105 0.53 4.95 -0.47
C SER A 105 0.82 6.46 -0.57
N ARG A 106 1.77 6.98 0.20
CA ARG A 106 2.23 8.38 0.08
C ARG A 106 2.84 8.67 -1.30
N SER A 107 3.65 7.75 -1.81
CA SER A 107 4.24 7.86 -3.13
C SER A 107 3.16 7.84 -4.22
N ALA A 108 2.11 7.02 -4.08
CA ALA A 108 0.98 7.01 -5.00
C ALA A 108 0.25 8.36 -5.03
N LEU A 109 -0.02 8.96 -3.86
CA LEU A 109 -0.62 10.30 -3.77
C LEU A 109 0.23 11.36 -4.46
N PHE A 110 1.55 11.31 -4.28
CA PHE A 110 2.46 12.23 -4.95
C PHE A 110 2.34 12.14 -6.47
N TYR A 111 2.43 10.92 -7.04
CA TYR A 111 2.32 10.73 -8.48
C TYR A 111 0.91 10.97 -9.01
N GLY A 112 -0.13 10.63 -8.24
CA GLY A 112 -1.50 10.95 -8.59
C GLY A 112 -1.73 12.45 -8.71
N LYS A 113 -1.19 13.26 -7.78
CA LYS A 113 -1.22 14.72 -7.85
C LYS A 113 -0.47 15.25 -9.07
N GLN A 114 0.73 14.73 -9.35
CA GLN A 114 1.51 15.15 -10.52
C GLN A 114 0.78 14.88 -11.84
N ASN A 115 0.04 13.77 -11.92
CA ASN A 115 -0.69 13.36 -13.12
C ASN A 115 -2.13 13.92 -13.16
N LEU A 116 -2.54 14.72 -12.18
CA LEU A 116 -3.90 15.26 -12.05
C LEU A 116 -4.99 14.19 -12.05
N TYR A 117 -4.72 13.05 -11.42
CA TYR A 117 -5.64 11.92 -11.33
C TYR A 117 -6.86 12.25 -10.46
N GLN A 118 -8.03 11.76 -10.87
CA GLN A 118 -9.31 12.05 -10.20
C GLN A 118 -9.40 11.47 -8.80
N TRP A 119 -8.90 10.24 -8.61
CA TRP A 119 -8.96 9.56 -7.32
C TRP A 119 -8.31 10.34 -6.17
N VAL A 120 -7.36 11.23 -6.47
CA VAL A 120 -6.65 12.02 -5.45
C VAL A 120 -7.61 12.90 -4.65
N HIS A 121 -8.61 13.46 -5.33
CA HIS A 121 -9.65 14.31 -4.71
C HIS A 121 -10.67 13.52 -3.90
N MET A 122 -10.71 12.20 -4.08
CA MET A 122 -11.60 11.29 -3.37
C MET A 122 -10.98 10.73 -2.08
N VAL A 123 -9.66 10.95 -1.86
CA VAL A 123 -8.98 10.47 -0.66
C VAL A 123 -9.35 11.32 0.54
N GLU A 124 -10.04 10.71 1.51
CA GLU A 124 -10.37 11.36 2.78
C GLU A 124 -9.27 11.16 3.81
N ASN A 125 -8.73 9.93 3.91
CA ASN A 125 -7.73 9.61 4.91
C ASN A 125 -6.57 8.81 4.33
N LEU A 126 -5.36 9.14 4.80
CA LEU A 126 -4.17 8.31 4.65
C LEU A 126 -3.64 7.98 6.05
N VAL A 127 -3.80 6.72 6.46
CA VAL A 127 -3.33 6.20 7.74
C VAL A 127 -2.06 5.39 7.53
N CYS A 128 -0.98 5.78 8.20
CA CYS A 128 0.31 5.09 8.14
C CYS A 128 0.60 4.44 9.48
N ILE A 129 0.61 3.10 9.50
CA ILE A 129 0.86 2.30 10.70
C ILE A 129 2.32 1.85 10.70
N GLY A 130 3.13 2.38 11.62
CA GLY A 130 4.55 2.01 11.74
C GLY A 130 5.39 2.29 10.48
N SER A 131 5.00 3.25 9.65
CA SER A 131 5.72 3.59 8.41
C SER A 131 6.96 4.45 8.70
N PRO A 132 8.16 4.06 8.23
CA PRO A 132 9.41 4.77 8.52
C PRO A 132 9.56 6.00 7.60
N HIS A 133 8.92 7.11 7.94
CA HIS A 133 8.93 8.34 7.14
C HIS A 133 10.28 9.08 7.16
N HIS A 134 11.13 8.80 8.14
CA HIS A 134 12.48 9.35 8.27
C HIS A 134 13.51 8.28 7.91
N GLY A 135 14.32 8.49 6.88
CA GLY A 135 15.21 7.49 6.26
C GLY A 135 16.10 6.67 7.22
N ALA A 136 16.50 7.22 8.38
CA ALA A 136 17.26 6.48 9.40
C ALA A 136 16.46 5.31 10.05
N ALA A 137 15.15 5.34 10.00
CA ALA A 137 14.30 4.24 10.48
C ALA A 137 14.29 3.06 9.49
N LEU A 138 14.54 3.28 8.20
CA LEU A 138 14.65 2.22 7.18
C LEU A 138 15.86 1.33 7.41
N GLU A 139 16.99 1.89 7.84
CA GLU A 139 18.18 1.12 8.20
C GLU A 139 17.93 0.24 9.43
N ARG A 140 17.33 0.81 10.48
CA ARG A 140 16.95 0.06 11.68
C ARG A 140 15.92 -1.03 11.38
N PHE A 141 14.98 -0.77 10.48
CA PHE A 141 13.98 -1.75 10.07
C PHE A 141 14.62 -2.91 9.29
N GLY A 142 15.63 -2.63 8.46
CA GLY A 142 16.43 -3.65 7.79
C GLY A 142 17.14 -4.58 8.77
N PHE A 143 17.74 -4.04 9.82
CA PHE A 143 18.39 -4.84 10.86
C PHE A 143 17.40 -5.72 11.65
N ILE A 144 16.25 -5.18 12.02
CA ILE A 144 15.20 -5.94 12.75
C ILE A 144 14.62 -7.07 11.89
N LEU A 145 14.46 -6.83 10.59
CA LEU A 145 13.99 -7.86 9.67
C LEU A 145 15.05 -8.94 9.42
N GLN A 146 16.31 -8.55 9.34
CA GLN A 146 17.43 -9.48 9.18
C GLN A 146 17.56 -10.42 10.39
N ASP A 147 17.36 -9.91 11.58
CA ASP A 147 17.40 -10.68 12.82
C ASP A 147 16.23 -11.69 12.95
N LYS A 148 15.05 -11.33 12.46
CA LYS A 148 13.84 -12.16 12.54
C LYS A 148 13.62 -13.14 11.38
N LEU A 149 14.18 -12.88 10.20
CA LEU A 149 13.94 -13.66 8.98
C LEU A 149 15.12 -14.53 8.55
N GLY A 150 16.25 -14.50 9.26
CA GLY A 150 17.45 -15.30 8.94
C GLY A 150 18.01 -14.99 7.55
N ALA A 151 19.25 -14.57 7.49
CA ALA A 151 20.19 -14.53 6.34
C ALA A 151 19.60 -14.49 4.91
N PHE A 152 18.72 -13.56 4.61
CA PHE A 152 18.51 -13.12 3.22
C PHE A 152 19.37 -11.88 2.97
N PRO A 153 19.95 -11.70 1.77
CA PRO A 153 20.82 -10.56 1.46
C PRO A 153 20.00 -9.26 1.32
N PHE A 154 19.48 -8.80 2.44
CA PHE A 154 18.60 -7.61 2.54
C PHE A 154 19.37 -6.30 2.37
N ILE A 155 20.70 -6.31 2.58
CA ILE A 155 21.58 -5.13 2.53
C ILE A 155 21.56 -4.49 1.14
N SER A 156 21.44 -5.27 0.07
CA SER A 156 21.40 -4.73 -1.30
C SER A 156 20.09 -4.01 -1.62
N LEU A 157 18.97 -4.46 -1.04
CA LEU A 157 17.65 -3.83 -1.25
C LEU A 157 17.53 -2.49 -0.50
N ILE A 158 18.06 -2.45 0.72
CA ILE A 158 18.09 -1.23 1.56
C ILE A 158 19.07 -0.20 0.99
N GLY A 159 20.23 -0.65 0.51
CA GLY A 159 21.20 0.21 -0.18
C GLY A 159 20.61 0.87 -1.42
N GLN A 160 19.77 0.17 -2.17
CA GLN A 160 19.06 0.76 -3.31
C GLN A 160 17.95 1.74 -2.90
N LEU A 161 17.33 1.56 -1.74
CA LEU A 161 16.33 2.50 -1.18
C LEU A 161 16.99 3.77 -0.62
N ILE A 162 18.20 3.66 -0.08
CA ILE A 162 18.99 4.78 0.50
C ILE A 162 19.62 5.64 -0.61
N ASN A 163 20.08 5.05 -1.71
CA ASN A 163 20.65 5.78 -2.85
C ASN A 163 19.67 6.70 -3.59
N ILE A 164 18.36 6.60 -3.31
CA ILE A 164 17.36 7.54 -3.84
C ILE A 164 17.46 8.91 -3.16
N ARG A 165 18.13 9.01 -2.00
CA ARG A 165 18.22 10.26 -1.23
C ARG A 165 19.32 11.22 -1.73
N SER A 166 20.30 10.74 -2.49
CA SER A 166 21.43 11.57 -2.89
C SER A 166 21.20 12.41 -4.17
N ASN A 167 20.13 12.16 -4.93
CA ASN A 167 19.88 12.82 -6.21
C ASN A 167 18.63 13.72 -6.25
N GLY A 168 18.09 14.13 -5.13
CA GLY A 168 16.79 14.84 -5.08
C GLY A 168 16.74 16.07 -4.15
N ILE A 169 17.88 16.62 -3.70
CA ILE A 169 17.89 17.89 -2.96
C ILE A 169 19.07 18.73 -3.52
N LEU A 170 18.78 19.50 -4.52
CA LEU A 170 19.33 20.80 -4.84
C LEU A 170 18.18 21.68 -5.29
#